data_28a4629ca544c09e468fb59024818f30
#
_entry.id   28a4629ca544c09e468fb59024818f30
#
_cell.length_a   1.000
_cell.length_b   1.000
_cell.length_c   1.000
_cell.angle_alpha   90.00
_cell.angle_beta   90.00
_cell.angle_gamma   90.00
#
_symmetry.space_group_name_H-M   'P 1'
#
loop_
_entity.id
_entity.type
_entity.pdbx_description
1 polymer ?
#
loop_
_entity_poly.entity_id
_entity_poly.type
_entity_poly.pdbx_seq_one_letter_code
_entity_poly.pdbx_strand_id
1 'polypeptide(L)'
;MQPETRYARSGDLNIAYQVTGEGPRDLVYVPGWVSNIELMWEEPAMAHFLERLASFSRLILFDKRGTGLSDRVSNDKLPTLEERMDDVRAVLEAVGSERAALFGHSEGGNMCVLFAATYPERTTALITLGSFAKRRDPEDDYPWAPTAENREESADDVERNWGHFRPEDVEYYAPSRIGDEQFVRNLEQYLRRGASPGAAATLLRMNSYIDVRGVLPTIQVPTLVLHRTGDHDVSVEEGRYLASKVPGARFVELPGADHWISAGNVDEIADEIEEFLTGSRAEVEPDRVLATVMFSDIVDSTRQASEMGDRRWQARLEQHDHIFRTAMPATAWMNAHPSRPFLHLSVVQSS
;
A
#
# COMPACT_ATOMS: atom_id res chain seq x y z
N MET A 1 6.31 10.47 13.81
CA MET A 1 7.28 11.55 13.38
C MET A 1 8.02 10.99 12.17
N GLN A 2 8.05 11.73 11.05
CA GLN A 2 8.73 11.30 9.83
C GLN A 2 10.23 11.05 10.10
N PRO A 3 10.80 9.90 9.67
CA PRO A 3 12.22 9.61 9.85
C PRO A 3 13.11 10.56 9.05
N GLU A 4 14.35 10.75 9.53
CA GLU A 4 15.36 11.53 8.82
C GLU A 4 15.78 10.84 7.52
N THR A 5 15.79 11.59 6.40
CA THR A 5 16.32 11.11 5.13
C THR A 5 17.84 11.23 5.10
N ARG A 6 18.53 10.13 4.78
CA ARG A 6 19.98 9.99 4.64
C ARG A 6 20.32 9.44 3.27
N TYR A 7 21.62 9.39 2.95
CA TYR A 7 22.08 8.95 1.63
C TYR A 7 23.16 7.87 1.74
N ALA A 8 22.95 6.76 1.01
CA ALA A 8 23.93 5.72 0.78
C ALA A 8 24.63 5.93 -0.56
N ARG A 9 25.89 5.52 -0.68
CA ARG A 9 26.63 5.55 -1.95
C ARG A 9 26.48 4.22 -2.68
N SER A 10 25.91 4.26 -3.90
CA SER A 10 25.83 3.12 -4.81
C SER A 10 26.56 3.50 -6.10
N GLY A 11 27.84 3.09 -6.21
CA GLY A 11 28.75 3.61 -7.22
C GLY A 11 28.90 5.13 -7.10
N ASP A 12 28.58 5.85 -8.18
CA ASP A 12 28.65 7.31 -8.22
C ASP A 12 27.34 8.01 -7.79
N LEU A 13 26.29 7.24 -7.46
CA LEU A 13 24.97 7.76 -7.12
C LEU A 13 24.75 7.82 -5.61
N ASN A 14 23.96 8.79 -5.18
CA ASN A 14 23.41 8.88 -3.84
C ASN A 14 22.00 8.28 -3.82
N ILE A 15 21.76 7.31 -2.96
CA ILE A 15 20.49 6.61 -2.77
C ILE A 15 19.88 7.09 -1.47
N ALA A 16 18.76 7.78 -1.56
CA ALA A 16 18.03 8.28 -0.39
C ALA A 16 17.40 7.13 0.37
N TYR A 17 17.56 7.10 1.69
CA TYR A 17 16.97 6.10 2.56
C TYR A 17 16.52 6.68 3.90
N GLN A 18 15.64 5.98 4.57
CA GLN A 18 15.17 6.26 5.93
C GLN A 18 15.20 4.96 6.74
N VAL A 19 15.38 5.09 8.06
CA VAL A 19 15.32 3.98 9.01
C VAL A 19 14.39 4.37 10.14
N THR A 20 13.47 3.47 10.49
CA THR A 20 12.53 3.65 11.59
C THR A 20 12.25 2.32 12.29
N GLY A 21 11.75 2.36 13.52
CA GLY A 21 11.53 1.15 14.33
C GLY A 21 12.82 0.64 15.00
N GLU A 22 12.64 -0.07 16.10
CA GLU A 22 13.71 -0.64 16.93
C GLU A 22 13.61 -2.16 17.06
N GLY A 23 12.83 -2.79 16.17
CA GLY A 23 12.65 -4.24 16.18
C GLY A 23 13.96 -5.00 15.91
N PRO A 24 14.05 -6.25 16.33
CA PRO A 24 15.29 -7.02 16.29
C PRO A 24 15.67 -7.53 14.89
N ARG A 25 14.83 -7.26 13.90
CA ARG A 25 15.01 -7.73 12.50
C ARG A 25 15.01 -6.55 11.56
N ASP A 26 15.94 -6.56 10.62
CA ASP A 26 15.94 -5.60 9.52
C ASP A 26 14.90 -6.03 8.48
N LEU A 27 14.05 -5.10 8.08
CA LEU A 27 13.09 -5.26 7.00
C LEU A 27 13.30 -4.14 5.98
N VAL A 28 13.71 -4.49 4.77
CA VAL A 28 13.83 -3.52 3.67
C VAL A 28 12.53 -3.54 2.87
N TYR A 29 11.87 -2.40 2.78
CA TYR A 29 10.75 -2.21 1.86
C TYR A 29 11.23 -1.66 0.52
N VAL A 30 10.98 -2.42 -0.54
CA VAL A 30 11.29 -2.06 -1.92
C VAL A 30 10.01 -1.68 -2.64
N PRO A 31 9.77 -0.38 -2.88
CA PRO A 31 8.55 0.09 -3.52
C PRO A 31 8.49 -0.34 -4.99
N GLY A 32 7.27 -0.34 -5.54
CA GLY A 32 7.03 -0.54 -6.97
C GLY A 32 7.55 0.62 -7.81
N TRP A 33 7.28 0.57 -9.06
CA TRP A 33 7.65 1.46 -10.19
C TRP A 33 8.37 2.77 -9.82
N VAL A 34 7.67 3.76 -9.23
CA VAL A 34 8.26 5.03 -8.74
C VAL A 34 8.04 5.17 -7.25
N SER A 35 8.90 5.94 -6.59
CA SER A 35 8.78 6.17 -5.15
C SER A 35 9.19 7.58 -4.76
N ASN A 36 8.75 7.98 -3.57
CA ASN A 36 9.24 9.11 -2.81
C ASN A 36 9.04 8.80 -1.33
N ILE A 37 10.12 8.44 -0.64
CA ILE A 37 10.06 7.95 0.74
C ILE A 37 9.56 8.99 1.75
N GLU A 38 9.67 10.28 1.47
CA GLU A 38 9.09 11.32 2.34
C GLU A 38 7.58 11.41 2.17
N LEU A 39 7.09 11.35 0.93
CA LEU A 39 5.66 11.46 0.64
C LEU A 39 4.85 10.22 1.05
N MET A 40 5.49 9.07 1.23
CA MET A 40 4.83 7.89 1.81
C MET A 40 4.23 8.18 3.18
N TRP A 41 4.85 9.06 3.96
CA TRP A 41 4.38 9.45 5.28
C TRP A 41 3.25 10.50 5.26
N GLU A 42 3.04 11.18 4.14
CA GLU A 42 1.96 12.16 3.98
C GLU A 42 0.60 11.51 3.63
N GLU A 43 0.60 10.26 3.15
CA GLU A 43 -0.62 9.50 2.89
C GLU A 43 -0.98 8.65 4.13
N PRO A 44 -2.15 8.89 4.78
CA PRO A 44 -2.43 8.32 6.10
C PRO A 44 -2.41 6.79 6.17
N ALA A 45 -2.97 6.09 5.16
CA ALA A 45 -2.98 4.63 5.17
C ALA A 45 -1.58 4.06 4.93
N MET A 46 -0.76 4.72 4.11
CA MET A 46 0.64 4.32 3.91
C MET A 46 1.48 4.58 5.16
N ALA A 47 1.31 5.74 5.80
CA ALA A 47 2.00 6.06 7.05
C ALA A 47 1.65 5.02 8.14
N HIS A 48 0.37 4.69 8.30
CA HIS A 48 -0.07 3.64 9.22
C HIS A 48 0.56 2.28 8.89
N PHE A 49 0.58 1.90 7.62
CA PHE A 49 1.23 0.66 7.19
C PHE A 49 2.71 0.62 7.54
N LEU A 50 3.45 1.70 7.28
CA LEU A 50 4.87 1.80 7.61
C LEU A 50 5.12 1.76 9.13
N GLU A 51 4.27 2.41 9.93
CA GLU A 51 4.31 2.36 11.38
C GLU A 51 4.05 0.94 11.90
N ARG A 52 3.10 0.21 11.30
CA ARG A 52 2.85 -1.21 11.61
C ARG A 52 4.09 -2.06 11.32
N LEU A 53 4.72 -1.92 10.16
CA LEU A 53 5.96 -2.64 9.85
C LEU A 53 7.09 -2.28 10.81
N ALA A 54 7.22 -1.00 11.18
CA ALA A 54 8.23 -0.53 12.10
C ALA A 54 8.01 -1.00 13.55
N SER A 55 6.78 -1.40 13.93
CA SER A 55 6.47 -1.87 15.28
C SER A 55 7.16 -3.20 15.63
N PHE A 56 7.43 -4.06 14.65
CA PHE A 56 8.08 -5.37 14.85
C PHE A 56 9.42 -5.52 14.13
N SER A 57 9.89 -4.50 13.41
CA SER A 57 11.15 -4.53 12.66
C SER A 57 11.93 -3.22 12.79
N ARG A 58 13.20 -3.24 12.43
CA ARG A 58 13.93 -2.04 12.01
C ARG A 58 13.67 -1.87 10.52
N LEU A 59 12.68 -1.04 10.20
CA LEU A 59 12.23 -0.81 8.84
C LEU A 59 13.18 0.14 8.10
N ILE A 60 13.61 -0.27 6.92
CA ILE A 60 14.51 0.46 6.02
C ILE A 60 13.74 0.76 4.74
N LEU A 61 13.55 2.03 4.44
CA LEU A 61 12.92 2.54 3.22
C LEU A 61 13.98 3.17 2.35
N PHE A 62 13.84 3.09 1.04
CA PHE A 62 14.72 3.82 0.13
C PHE A 62 14.02 4.14 -1.19
N ASP A 63 14.47 5.21 -1.84
CA ASP A 63 14.10 5.52 -3.21
C ASP A 63 15.10 4.87 -4.16
N LYS A 64 14.61 4.12 -5.13
CA LYS A 64 15.46 3.54 -6.17
C LYS A 64 16.14 4.65 -6.98
N ARG A 65 17.34 4.39 -7.51
CA ARG A 65 18.00 5.33 -8.43
C ARG A 65 17.05 5.83 -9.52
N GLY A 66 17.07 7.10 -9.79
CA GLY A 66 16.18 7.74 -10.77
C GLY A 66 14.80 8.15 -10.25
N THR A 67 14.44 7.77 -9.01
CA THR A 67 13.15 8.11 -8.41
C THR A 67 13.32 8.89 -7.11
N GLY A 68 12.24 9.56 -6.68
CA GLY A 68 12.14 10.26 -5.40
C GLY A 68 13.29 11.21 -5.13
N LEU A 69 13.96 11.00 -4.02
CA LEU A 69 15.07 11.81 -3.51
C LEU A 69 16.45 11.26 -3.90
N SER A 70 16.50 10.07 -4.53
CA SER A 70 17.76 9.52 -5.06
C SER A 70 18.22 10.24 -6.32
N ASP A 71 19.52 10.16 -6.60
CA ASP A 71 20.10 10.79 -7.77
C ASP A 71 19.40 10.35 -9.06
N ARG A 72 19.15 11.32 -9.94
CA ARG A 72 18.55 11.08 -11.25
C ARG A 72 19.52 10.36 -12.17
N VAL A 73 18.99 9.51 -13.00
CA VAL A 73 19.73 8.81 -14.06
C VAL A 73 19.25 9.28 -15.42
N SER A 74 20.14 9.23 -16.41
CA SER A 74 19.76 9.59 -17.78
C SER A 74 18.74 8.60 -18.32
N ASN A 75 17.72 9.11 -19.01
CA ASN A 75 16.72 8.27 -19.69
C ASN A 75 17.35 7.34 -20.75
N ASP A 76 18.51 7.72 -21.32
CA ASP A 76 19.23 6.90 -22.30
C ASP A 76 20.04 5.76 -21.66
N LYS A 77 20.17 5.77 -20.33
CA LYS A 77 20.97 4.80 -19.55
C LYS A 77 20.22 4.37 -18.31
N LEU A 78 18.97 3.96 -18.49
CA LEU A 78 18.23 3.41 -17.36
C LEU A 78 18.90 2.14 -16.85
N PRO A 79 19.03 2.04 -15.52
CA PRO A 79 19.71 0.91 -14.92
C PRO A 79 18.89 -0.37 -15.10
N THR A 80 19.61 -1.46 -15.38
CA THR A 80 19.02 -2.80 -15.40
C THR A 80 18.46 -3.16 -14.00
N LEU A 81 17.73 -4.26 -13.90
CA LEU A 81 17.21 -4.75 -12.62
C LEU A 81 18.39 -5.09 -11.67
N GLU A 82 19.48 -5.64 -12.23
CA GLU A 82 20.71 -5.98 -11.52
C GLU A 82 21.40 -4.73 -10.93
N GLU A 83 21.52 -3.67 -11.71
CA GLU A 83 22.10 -2.40 -11.23
C GLU A 83 21.24 -1.75 -10.15
N ARG A 84 19.91 -1.89 -10.24
CA ARG A 84 18.99 -1.41 -9.18
C ARG A 84 19.04 -2.27 -7.92
N MET A 85 19.28 -3.57 -8.07
CA MET A 85 19.52 -4.46 -6.94
C MET A 85 20.73 -4.04 -6.12
N ASP A 86 21.76 -3.48 -6.74
CA ASP A 86 22.94 -2.94 -6.05
C ASP A 86 22.60 -1.77 -5.11
N ASP A 87 21.49 -1.05 -5.34
CA ASP A 87 21.02 -0.01 -4.41
C ASP A 87 20.59 -0.62 -3.08
N VAL A 88 19.93 -1.78 -3.09
CA VAL A 88 19.60 -2.52 -1.85
C VAL A 88 20.85 -2.85 -1.07
N ARG A 89 21.89 -3.36 -1.76
CA ARG A 89 23.17 -3.69 -1.13
C ARG A 89 23.84 -2.46 -0.50
N ALA A 90 23.88 -1.34 -1.25
CA ALA A 90 24.47 -0.10 -0.77
C ALA A 90 23.74 0.47 0.45
N VAL A 91 22.41 0.40 0.47
CA VAL A 91 21.59 0.82 1.62
C VAL A 91 21.83 -0.09 2.82
N LEU A 92 21.85 -1.42 2.65
CA LEU A 92 22.18 -2.36 3.73
C LEU A 92 23.55 -2.09 4.34
N GLU A 93 24.55 -1.80 3.52
CA GLU A 93 25.91 -1.45 3.99
C GLU A 93 25.89 -0.12 4.78
N ALA A 94 25.19 0.90 4.28
CA ALA A 94 25.11 2.21 4.93
C ALA A 94 24.41 2.17 6.30
N VAL A 95 23.44 1.26 6.49
CA VAL A 95 22.73 1.09 7.77
C VAL A 95 23.38 0.05 8.69
N GLY A 96 24.49 -0.58 8.25
CA GLY A 96 25.20 -1.60 9.01
C GLY A 96 24.39 -2.91 9.15
N SER A 97 23.55 -3.24 8.15
CA SER A 97 22.77 -4.47 8.12
C SER A 97 23.53 -5.59 7.43
N GLU A 98 23.82 -6.67 8.16
CA GLU A 98 24.44 -7.84 7.58
C GLU A 98 23.44 -8.70 6.79
N ARG A 99 22.21 -8.81 7.30
CA ARG A 99 21.11 -9.60 6.72
C ARG A 99 19.78 -8.94 6.99
N ALA A 100 18.89 -8.95 6.00
CA ALA A 100 17.57 -8.38 6.12
C ALA A 100 16.50 -9.29 5.51
N ALA A 101 15.27 -9.14 5.99
CA ALA A 101 14.08 -9.54 5.23
C ALA A 101 13.82 -8.50 4.15
N LEU A 102 13.39 -8.96 2.97
CA LEU A 102 13.06 -8.10 1.84
C LEU A 102 11.57 -8.16 1.59
N PHE A 103 10.93 -7.02 1.58
CA PHE A 103 9.53 -6.87 1.20
C PHE A 103 9.42 -6.01 -0.04
N GLY A 104 8.97 -6.59 -1.13
CA GLY A 104 8.80 -5.91 -2.42
C GLY A 104 7.35 -5.85 -2.85
N HIS A 105 6.91 -4.65 -3.27
CA HIS A 105 5.61 -4.43 -3.85
C HIS A 105 5.73 -4.26 -5.37
N SER A 106 4.82 -4.91 -6.12
CA SER A 106 4.80 -4.83 -7.60
C SER A 106 6.18 -5.18 -8.19
N GLU A 107 6.75 -4.36 -9.06
CA GLU A 107 8.09 -4.51 -9.61
C GLU A 107 9.21 -4.52 -8.54
N GLY A 108 8.99 -3.91 -7.38
CA GLY A 108 9.92 -4.02 -6.26
C GLY A 108 10.10 -5.46 -5.77
N GLY A 109 9.07 -6.31 -5.92
CA GLY A 109 9.18 -7.74 -5.63
C GLY A 109 10.15 -8.46 -6.56
N ASN A 110 10.21 -8.09 -7.84
CA ASN A 110 11.19 -8.66 -8.79
C ASN A 110 12.63 -8.33 -8.39
N MET A 111 12.85 -7.11 -7.89
CA MET A 111 14.15 -6.70 -7.38
C MET A 111 14.54 -7.50 -6.13
N CYS A 112 13.58 -7.73 -5.21
CA CYS A 112 13.77 -8.59 -4.04
C CYS A 112 14.05 -10.05 -4.43
N VAL A 113 13.34 -10.59 -5.42
CA VAL A 113 13.55 -11.93 -5.97
C VAL A 113 14.98 -12.07 -6.48
N LEU A 114 15.43 -11.13 -7.31
CA LEU A 114 16.78 -11.17 -7.87
C LEU A 114 17.85 -11.03 -6.78
N PHE A 115 17.64 -10.15 -5.79
CA PHE A 115 18.53 -9.99 -4.65
C PHE A 115 18.63 -11.26 -3.81
N ALA A 116 17.50 -11.88 -3.47
CA ALA A 116 17.45 -13.11 -2.66
C ALA A 116 18.10 -14.30 -3.38
N ALA A 117 17.98 -14.38 -4.70
CA ALA A 117 18.64 -15.40 -5.50
C ALA A 117 20.16 -15.17 -5.60
N THR A 118 20.60 -13.90 -5.66
CA THR A 118 22.01 -13.54 -5.83
C THR A 118 22.77 -13.52 -4.51
N TYR A 119 22.13 -13.06 -3.42
CA TYR A 119 22.72 -12.89 -2.10
C TYR A 119 21.89 -13.61 -1.01
N PRO A 120 21.74 -14.94 -1.09
CA PRO A 120 20.94 -15.68 -0.11
C PRO A 120 21.49 -15.55 1.32
N GLU A 121 22.82 -15.38 1.48
CA GLU A 121 23.45 -15.15 2.78
C GLU A 121 23.12 -13.77 3.38
N ARG A 122 22.74 -12.80 2.57
CA ARG A 122 22.31 -11.45 2.99
C ARG A 122 20.82 -11.34 3.21
N THR A 123 20.05 -12.37 2.86
CA THR A 123 18.58 -12.38 2.90
C THR A 123 18.08 -13.33 3.99
N THR A 124 17.23 -12.87 4.90
CA THR A 124 16.62 -13.71 5.95
C THR A 124 15.27 -14.25 5.52
N ALA A 125 14.53 -13.49 4.72
CA ALA A 125 13.22 -13.85 4.16
C ALA A 125 12.94 -13.00 2.92
N LEU A 126 12.12 -13.54 2.02
CA LEU A 126 11.59 -12.84 0.85
C LEU A 126 10.08 -12.72 0.96
N ILE A 127 9.56 -11.50 0.79
CA ILE A 127 8.13 -11.22 0.82
C ILE A 127 7.78 -10.40 -0.42
N THR A 128 6.76 -10.81 -1.15
CA THR A 128 6.26 -10.08 -2.32
C THR A 128 4.78 -9.80 -2.21
N LEU A 129 4.33 -8.64 -2.69
CA LEU A 129 2.92 -8.26 -2.79
C LEU A 129 2.60 -7.77 -4.20
N GLY A 130 1.58 -8.35 -4.84
CA GLY A 130 1.15 -7.92 -6.18
C GLY A 130 2.28 -7.93 -7.20
N SER A 131 3.17 -8.93 -7.14
CA SER A 131 4.34 -9.05 -8.00
C SER A 131 4.14 -10.10 -9.08
N PHE A 132 4.95 -10.03 -10.12
CA PHE A 132 4.88 -10.86 -11.32
C PHE A 132 6.22 -11.55 -11.57
N ALA A 133 6.24 -12.59 -12.41
CA ALA A 133 7.50 -13.24 -12.79
C ALA A 133 8.03 -12.72 -14.14
N LYS A 134 7.14 -12.30 -15.04
CA LYS A 134 7.44 -11.77 -16.36
C LYS A 134 6.44 -10.66 -16.71
N ARG A 135 6.88 -9.58 -17.37
CA ARG A 135 6.00 -8.42 -17.60
C ARG A 135 5.74 -8.10 -19.07
N ARG A 136 6.08 -8.97 -20.00
CA ARG A 136 5.87 -8.74 -21.41
C ARG A 136 5.79 -10.05 -22.21
N ASP A 137 5.01 -10.03 -23.28
CA ASP A 137 4.85 -11.11 -24.25
C ASP A 137 4.33 -12.40 -23.59
N PRO A 138 3.01 -12.64 -23.63
CA PRO A 138 2.40 -13.84 -23.10
C PRO A 138 3.00 -15.10 -23.71
N GLU A 139 3.12 -16.16 -22.93
CA GLU A 139 3.58 -17.49 -23.36
C GLU A 139 2.60 -18.55 -22.83
N ASP A 140 2.61 -19.74 -23.37
CA ASP A 140 1.68 -20.82 -23.01
C ASP A 140 1.75 -21.17 -21.52
N ASP A 141 2.94 -21.09 -20.92
CA ASP A 141 3.17 -21.33 -19.49
C ASP A 141 3.05 -20.06 -18.63
N TYR A 142 2.89 -18.87 -19.25
CA TYR A 142 2.70 -17.59 -18.61
C TYR A 142 1.79 -16.65 -19.44
N PRO A 143 0.49 -16.96 -19.55
CA PRO A 143 -0.43 -16.22 -20.42
C PRO A 143 -0.88 -14.86 -19.88
N TRP A 144 -0.55 -14.52 -18.63
CA TRP A 144 -1.02 -13.32 -17.95
C TRP A 144 -0.19 -12.07 -18.24
N ALA A 145 1.01 -12.23 -18.78
CA ALA A 145 1.84 -11.10 -19.16
C ALA A 145 1.12 -10.22 -20.20
N PRO A 146 1.14 -8.88 -20.06
CA PRO A 146 0.61 -8.00 -21.10
C PRO A 146 1.43 -8.12 -22.40
N THR A 147 0.81 -7.76 -23.52
CA THR A 147 1.53 -7.74 -24.82
C THR A 147 2.55 -6.59 -24.85
N ALA A 148 3.53 -6.70 -25.74
CA ALA A 148 4.48 -5.62 -26.00
C ALA A 148 3.76 -4.32 -26.40
N GLU A 149 2.70 -4.42 -27.23
CA GLU A 149 1.89 -3.28 -27.67
C GLU A 149 1.20 -2.59 -26.49
N ASN A 150 0.50 -3.36 -25.63
CA ASN A 150 -0.16 -2.80 -24.44
C ASN A 150 0.84 -2.12 -23.49
N ARG A 151 2.05 -2.65 -23.35
CA ARG A 151 3.09 -2.03 -22.51
C ARG A 151 3.59 -0.72 -23.11
N GLU A 152 3.74 -0.62 -24.42
CA GLU A 152 4.14 0.62 -25.07
C GLU A 152 3.03 1.67 -25.02
N GLU A 153 1.77 1.29 -25.29
CA GLU A 153 0.61 2.17 -25.12
C GLU A 153 0.50 2.72 -23.70
N SER A 154 0.71 1.87 -22.68
CA SER A 154 0.72 2.30 -21.28
C SER A 154 1.84 3.30 -21.00
N ALA A 155 3.04 3.08 -21.56
CA ALA A 155 4.16 4.01 -21.38
C ALA A 155 3.91 5.36 -22.06
N ASP A 156 3.30 5.35 -23.24
CA ASP A 156 2.90 6.56 -23.96
C ASP A 156 1.78 7.33 -23.22
N ASP A 157 0.82 6.61 -22.63
CA ASP A 157 -0.23 7.22 -21.81
C ASP A 157 0.35 7.88 -20.55
N VAL A 158 1.26 7.18 -19.88
CA VAL A 158 2.00 7.72 -18.73
C VAL A 158 2.76 8.98 -19.11
N GLU A 159 3.45 9.02 -20.24
CA GLU A 159 4.21 10.20 -20.66
C GLU A 159 3.28 11.40 -20.94
N ARG A 160 2.11 11.16 -21.53
CA ARG A 160 1.13 12.22 -21.84
C ARG A 160 0.36 12.71 -20.62
N ASN A 161 0.00 11.82 -19.69
CA ASN A 161 -0.96 12.10 -18.62
C ASN A 161 -0.33 12.00 -17.21
N TRP A 162 0.99 12.00 -17.10
CA TRP A 162 1.70 11.80 -15.84
C TRP A 162 1.23 12.71 -14.71
N GLY A 163 0.91 12.10 -13.58
CA GLY A 163 0.48 12.83 -12.39
C GLY A 163 -0.95 13.36 -12.46
N HIS A 164 -1.75 12.85 -13.39
CA HIS A 164 -3.19 13.06 -13.47
C HIS A 164 -3.87 11.70 -13.51
N PHE A 165 -4.65 11.40 -12.47
CA PHE A 165 -5.43 10.17 -12.36
C PHE A 165 -6.86 10.44 -12.78
N ARG A 166 -7.28 9.81 -13.88
CA ARG A 166 -8.66 9.82 -14.35
C ARG A 166 -9.49 8.85 -13.50
N PRO A 167 -10.82 8.97 -13.46
CA PRO A 167 -11.68 8.02 -12.73
C PRO A 167 -11.41 6.56 -13.10
N GLU A 168 -11.18 6.27 -14.39
CA GLU A 168 -10.85 4.92 -14.88
C GLU A 168 -9.50 4.41 -14.36
N ASP A 169 -8.52 5.27 -14.11
CA ASP A 169 -7.24 4.88 -13.54
C ASP A 169 -7.41 4.51 -12.05
N VAL A 170 -8.27 5.24 -11.33
CA VAL A 170 -8.61 4.91 -9.94
C VAL A 170 -9.36 3.59 -9.89
N GLU A 171 -10.35 3.37 -10.79
CA GLU A 171 -11.08 2.11 -10.88
C GLU A 171 -10.16 0.93 -11.18
N TYR A 172 -9.09 1.14 -11.94
CA TYR A 172 -8.13 0.11 -12.30
C TYR A 172 -7.12 -0.21 -11.19
N TYR A 173 -6.49 0.83 -10.60
CA TYR A 173 -5.39 0.64 -9.65
C TYR A 173 -5.80 0.66 -8.18
N ALA A 174 -6.90 1.31 -7.85
CA ALA A 174 -7.35 1.53 -6.47
C ALA A 174 -8.89 1.58 -6.36
N PRO A 175 -9.62 0.55 -6.80
CA PRO A 175 -11.09 0.59 -6.88
C PRO A 175 -11.76 0.85 -5.53
N SER A 176 -11.16 0.50 -4.41
CA SER A 176 -11.70 0.83 -3.07
C SER A 176 -11.66 2.33 -2.74
N ARG A 177 -10.95 3.13 -3.54
CA ARG A 177 -10.79 4.59 -3.38
C ARG A 177 -11.60 5.41 -4.39
N ILE A 178 -12.53 4.79 -5.11
CA ILE A 178 -13.43 5.53 -6.02
C ILE A 178 -14.18 6.60 -5.22
N GLY A 179 -14.06 7.86 -5.67
CA GLY A 179 -14.67 9.01 -5.01
C GLY A 179 -13.86 9.62 -3.85
N ASP A 180 -12.72 9.05 -3.49
CA ASP A 180 -11.80 9.62 -2.51
C ASP A 180 -10.84 10.63 -3.17
N GLU A 181 -11.32 11.87 -3.32
CA GLU A 181 -10.53 12.94 -3.94
C GLU A 181 -9.24 13.26 -3.20
N GLN A 182 -9.18 13.05 -1.88
CA GLN A 182 -7.97 13.32 -1.11
C GLN A 182 -6.90 12.28 -1.41
N PHE A 183 -7.27 11.00 -1.48
CA PHE A 183 -6.39 9.92 -1.91
C PHE A 183 -5.82 10.20 -3.31
N VAL A 184 -6.68 10.57 -4.27
CA VAL A 184 -6.25 10.89 -5.64
C VAL A 184 -5.25 12.06 -5.65
N ARG A 185 -5.53 13.15 -4.94
CA ARG A 185 -4.59 14.29 -4.84
C ARG A 185 -3.23 13.89 -4.26
N ASN A 186 -3.23 13.07 -3.20
CA ASN A 186 -2.00 12.59 -2.57
C ASN A 186 -1.20 11.69 -3.54
N LEU A 187 -1.89 10.79 -4.23
CA LEU A 187 -1.29 9.90 -5.22
C LEU A 187 -0.68 10.66 -6.40
N GLU A 188 -1.40 11.61 -6.95
CA GLU A 188 -0.89 12.48 -8.03
C GLU A 188 0.35 13.27 -7.60
N GLN A 189 0.34 13.79 -6.37
CA GLN A 189 1.50 14.49 -5.81
C GLN A 189 2.69 13.55 -5.62
N TYR A 190 2.46 12.35 -5.10
CA TYR A 190 3.46 11.31 -4.94
C TYR A 190 4.11 10.94 -6.27
N LEU A 191 3.33 10.70 -7.30
CA LEU A 191 3.83 10.36 -8.63
C LEU A 191 4.65 11.50 -9.25
N ARG A 192 4.12 12.73 -9.25
CA ARG A 192 4.82 13.90 -9.81
C ARG A 192 6.14 14.21 -9.12
N ARG A 193 6.23 13.97 -7.80
CA ARG A 193 7.48 14.16 -7.05
C ARG A 193 8.37 12.92 -7.07
N GLY A 194 7.83 11.76 -7.40
CA GLY A 194 8.57 10.51 -7.56
C GLY A 194 9.42 10.47 -8.83
N ALA A 195 8.87 10.95 -9.95
CA ALA A 195 9.58 10.97 -11.24
C ALA A 195 9.05 12.06 -12.18
N SER A 196 9.82 12.42 -13.21
CA SER A 196 9.31 13.20 -14.34
C SER A 196 8.54 12.30 -15.33
N PRO A 197 7.65 12.85 -16.20
CA PRO A 197 6.89 12.07 -17.17
C PRO A 197 7.77 11.13 -18.01
N GLY A 198 8.82 11.66 -18.62
CA GLY A 198 9.73 10.86 -19.45
C GLY A 198 10.49 9.81 -18.65
N ALA A 199 10.90 10.10 -17.39
CA ALA A 199 11.53 9.10 -16.54
C ALA A 199 10.54 8.00 -16.14
N ALA A 200 9.31 8.34 -15.78
CA ALA A 200 8.29 7.36 -15.45
C ALA A 200 7.94 6.44 -16.62
N ALA A 201 7.73 7.00 -17.82
CA ALA A 201 7.48 6.22 -19.03
C ALA A 201 8.66 5.30 -19.38
N THR A 202 9.89 5.81 -19.27
CA THR A 202 11.08 5.01 -19.56
C THR A 202 11.27 3.88 -18.54
N LEU A 203 11.02 4.15 -17.25
CA LEU A 203 11.00 3.09 -16.22
C LEU A 203 9.94 2.02 -16.51
N LEU A 204 8.77 2.42 -17.00
CA LEU A 204 7.71 1.47 -17.38
C LEU A 204 8.12 0.60 -18.57
N ARG A 205 8.75 1.19 -19.59
CA ARG A 205 9.31 0.44 -20.73
C ARG A 205 10.38 -0.54 -20.28
N MET A 206 11.29 -0.11 -19.41
CA MET A 206 12.34 -0.97 -18.86
C MET A 206 11.75 -2.12 -18.04
N ASN A 207 10.78 -1.85 -17.18
CA ASN A 207 10.12 -2.88 -16.36
C ASN A 207 9.41 -3.93 -17.23
N SER A 208 9.02 -3.58 -18.46
CA SER A 208 8.44 -4.52 -19.42
C SER A 208 9.39 -5.66 -19.81
N TYR A 209 10.70 -5.48 -19.66
CA TYR A 209 11.70 -6.51 -19.97
C TYR A 209 12.07 -7.39 -18.78
N ILE A 210 11.44 -7.18 -17.63
CA ILE A 210 11.68 -8.02 -16.45
C ILE A 210 11.18 -9.44 -16.73
N ASP A 211 12.06 -10.42 -16.56
CA ASP A 211 11.76 -11.85 -16.51
C ASP A 211 12.67 -12.52 -15.47
N VAL A 212 12.10 -12.83 -14.32
CA VAL A 212 12.82 -13.48 -13.20
C VAL A 212 12.50 -14.98 -13.08
N ARG A 213 11.78 -15.57 -14.04
CA ARG A 213 11.36 -16.98 -13.99
C ARG A 213 12.54 -17.92 -13.81
N GLY A 214 13.66 -17.62 -14.48
CA GLY A 214 14.87 -18.47 -14.44
C GLY A 214 15.53 -18.56 -13.06
N VAL A 215 15.34 -17.56 -12.19
CA VAL A 215 15.97 -17.55 -10.86
C VAL A 215 15.05 -18.03 -9.74
N LEU A 216 13.72 -18.12 -9.96
CA LEU A 216 12.76 -18.53 -8.94
C LEU A 216 13.10 -19.89 -8.29
N PRO A 217 13.48 -20.94 -9.06
CA PRO A 217 13.81 -22.24 -8.46
C PRO A 217 15.10 -22.23 -7.63
N THR A 218 15.93 -21.18 -7.73
CA THR A 218 17.19 -21.09 -6.97
C THR A 218 17.04 -20.39 -5.62
N ILE A 219 15.87 -19.82 -5.33
CA ILE A 219 15.61 -19.15 -4.06
C ILE A 219 15.58 -20.18 -2.92
N GLN A 220 16.41 -19.95 -1.90
CA GLN A 220 16.61 -20.86 -0.77
C GLN A 220 16.12 -20.27 0.56
N VAL A 221 15.69 -19.01 0.57
CA VAL A 221 15.21 -18.32 1.78
C VAL A 221 13.71 -18.54 1.98
N PRO A 222 13.21 -18.50 3.22
CA PRO A 222 11.77 -18.51 3.47
C PRO A 222 11.08 -17.43 2.63
N THR A 223 10.03 -17.82 1.92
CA THR A 223 9.34 -16.92 0.97
C THR A 223 7.84 -16.86 1.24
N LEU A 224 7.30 -15.64 1.29
CA LEU A 224 5.88 -15.33 1.38
C LEU A 224 5.46 -14.54 0.13
N VAL A 225 4.46 -15.04 -0.57
CA VAL A 225 3.85 -14.36 -1.72
C VAL A 225 2.45 -13.94 -1.34
N LEU A 226 2.21 -12.63 -1.30
CA LEU A 226 0.91 -12.01 -1.03
C LEU A 226 0.32 -11.49 -2.33
N HIS A 227 -0.98 -11.68 -2.54
CA HIS A 227 -1.64 -11.14 -3.72
C HIS A 227 -3.13 -10.89 -3.45
N ARG A 228 -3.64 -9.74 -3.88
CA ARG A 228 -5.08 -9.46 -3.82
C ARG A 228 -5.81 -10.17 -4.97
N THR A 229 -6.91 -10.83 -4.65
CA THR A 229 -7.67 -11.70 -5.58
C THR A 229 -8.07 -10.99 -6.88
N GLY A 230 -8.49 -9.75 -6.77
CA GLY A 230 -9.03 -8.96 -7.88
C GLY A 230 -8.06 -7.91 -8.43
N ASP A 231 -6.77 -7.98 -8.15
CA ASP A 231 -5.77 -7.04 -8.68
C ASP A 231 -5.84 -7.01 -10.23
N HIS A 232 -6.11 -5.83 -10.77
CA HIS A 232 -6.31 -5.65 -12.23
C HIS A 232 -4.99 -5.41 -12.97
N ASP A 233 -3.95 -4.87 -12.30
CA ASP A 233 -2.66 -4.61 -12.94
C ASP A 233 -1.78 -5.86 -13.01
N VAL A 234 -1.79 -6.64 -11.93
CA VAL A 234 -1.07 -7.92 -11.84
C VAL A 234 -2.07 -9.00 -11.42
N SER A 235 -2.36 -9.93 -12.32
CA SER A 235 -3.30 -11.02 -12.04
C SER A 235 -2.83 -11.86 -10.84
N VAL A 236 -3.78 -12.27 -9.99
CA VAL A 236 -3.50 -13.19 -8.86
C VAL A 236 -2.81 -14.48 -9.31
N GLU A 237 -3.06 -14.91 -10.56
CA GLU A 237 -2.41 -16.08 -11.15
C GLU A 237 -0.89 -15.89 -11.30
N GLU A 238 -0.42 -14.65 -11.49
CA GLU A 238 1.02 -14.34 -11.52
C GLU A 238 1.66 -14.56 -10.13
N GLY A 239 0.95 -14.20 -9.07
CA GLY A 239 1.37 -14.51 -7.69
C GLY A 239 1.39 -16.00 -7.40
N ARG A 240 0.35 -16.74 -7.84
CA ARG A 240 0.30 -18.21 -7.74
C ARG A 240 1.45 -18.86 -8.51
N TYR A 241 1.75 -18.35 -9.69
CA TYR A 241 2.90 -18.82 -10.48
C TYR A 241 4.21 -18.61 -9.71
N LEU A 242 4.47 -17.39 -9.21
CA LEU A 242 5.66 -17.09 -8.38
C LEU A 242 5.80 -18.10 -7.24
N ALA A 243 4.75 -18.28 -6.44
CA ALA A 243 4.77 -19.21 -5.31
C ALA A 243 5.00 -20.66 -5.75
N SER A 244 4.45 -21.07 -6.89
CA SER A 244 4.63 -22.43 -7.41
C SER A 244 6.06 -22.73 -7.87
N LYS A 245 6.83 -21.70 -8.24
CA LYS A 245 8.21 -21.85 -8.76
C LYS A 245 9.28 -21.67 -7.70
N VAL A 246 8.97 -21.04 -6.56
CA VAL A 246 9.90 -20.87 -5.45
C VAL A 246 9.75 -22.04 -4.47
N PRO A 247 10.81 -22.82 -4.21
CA PRO A 247 10.73 -23.97 -3.31
C PRO A 247 10.27 -23.57 -1.89
N GLY A 248 9.20 -24.18 -1.41
CA GLY A 248 8.69 -23.94 -0.06
C GLY A 248 8.00 -22.59 0.17
N ALA A 249 7.71 -21.83 -0.88
CA ALA A 249 7.00 -20.56 -0.74
C ALA A 249 5.58 -20.77 -0.18
N ARG A 250 5.19 -19.90 0.74
CA ARG A 250 3.81 -19.75 1.21
C ARG A 250 3.11 -18.74 0.31
N PHE A 251 1.93 -19.10 -0.20
CA PHE A 251 1.05 -18.18 -0.91
C PHE A 251 -0.14 -17.80 -0.04
N VAL A 252 -0.43 -16.50 0.04
CA VAL A 252 -1.61 -15.98 0.72
C VAL A 252 -2.37 -15.07 -0.24
N GLU A 253 -3.60 -15.44 -0.49
CA GLU A 253 -4.54 -14.67 -1.28
C GLU A 253 -5.33 -13.75 -0.37
N LEU A 254 -5.23 -12.45 -0.62
CA LEU A 254 -5.89 -11.41 0.17
C LEU A 254 -7.17 -10.94 -0.55
N PRO A 255 -8.23 -10.59 0.19
CA PRO A 255 -9.40 -9.99 -0.43
C PRO A 255 -9.10 -8.61 -1.01
N GLY A 256 -9.91 -8.20 -2.01
CA GLY A 256 -9.81 -6.88 -2.64
C GLY A 256 -9.25 -6.91 -4.05
N ALA A 257 -9.24 -5.72 -4.68
CA ALA A 257 -8.85 -5.57 -6.07
C ALA A 257 -7.82 -4.43 -6.29
N ASP A 258 -7.38 -3.79 -5.24
CA ASP A 258 -6.45 -2.67 -5.33
C ASP A 258 -5.03 -3.17 -5.63
N HIS A 259 -4.40 -2.64 -6.68
CA HIS A 259 -2.96 -2.82 -6.89
C HIS A 259 -2.17 -1.89 -5.98
N TRP A 260 -2.68 -0.65 -5.76
CA TRP A 260 -2.00 0.32 -4.92
C TRP A 260 -2.01 -0.12 -3.45
N ILE A 261 -0.83 -0.18 -2.82
CA ILE A 261 -0.66 -0.79 -1.50
C ILE A 261 -1.48 -0.08 -0.41
N SER A 262 -1.53 1.25 -0.41
CA SER A 262 -2.26 2.05 0.58
C SER A 262 -3.77 2.15 0.32
N ALA A 263 -4.26 1.57 -0.78
CA ALA A 263 -5.67 1.33 -0.97
C ALA A 263 -6.09 0.02 -0.30
N GLY A 264 -7.35 -0.10 0.08
CA GLY A 264 -7.87 -1.30 0.75
C GLY A 264 -7.33 -1.50 2.17
N ASN A 265 -7.35 -2.76 2.63
CA ASN A 265 -6.94 -3.10 4.00
C ASN A 265 -5.43 -3.35 4.08
N VAL A 266 -4.69 -2.39 4.64
CA VAL A 266 -3.23 -2.50 4.82
C VAL A 266 -2.84 -3.33 6.04
N ASP A 267 -3.74 -3.45 7.05
CA ASP A 267 -3.48 -4.23 8.25
C ASP A 267 -3.39 -5.72 7.95
N GLU A 268 -4.23 -6.25 7.04
CA GLU A 268 -4.13 -7.65 6.62
C GLU A 268 -2.75 -7.97 6.01
N ILE A 269 -2.19 -7.04 5.23
CA ILE A 269 -0.85 -7.21 4.65
C ILE A 269 0.20 -7.19 5.76
N ALA A 270 0.11 -6.23 6.69
CA ALA A 270 1.05 -6.09 7.80
C ALA A 270 1.00 -7.32 8.73
N ASP A 271 -0.20 -7.84 9.02
CA ASP A 271 -0.41 -9.02 9.86
C ASP A 271 0.23 -10.29 9.26
N GLU A 272 0.06 -10.52 7.95
CA GLU A 272 0.69 -11.66 7.27
C GLU A 272 2.22 -11.54 7.27
N ILE A 273 2.76 -10.32 7.09
CA ILE A 273 4.21 -10.06 7.15
C ILE A 273 4.72 -10.30 8.57
N GLU A 274 4.02 -9.77 9.59
CA GLU A 274 4.39 -9.92 10.99
C GLU A 274 4.39 -11.39 11.41
N GLU A 275 3.30 -12.13 11.14
CA GLU A 275 3.21 -13.55 11.44
C GLU A 275 4.33 -14.34 10.74
N PHE A 276 4.61 -14.05 9.48
CA PHE A 276 5.65 -14.74 8.73
C PHE A 276 7.05 -14.50 9.30
N LEU A 277 7.34 -13.28 9.73
CA LEU A 277 8.67 -12.91 10.24
C LEU A 277 8.87 -13.26 11.70
N THR A 278 7.82 -13.20 12.52
CA THR A 278 7.91 -13.34 13.98
C THR A 278 7.39 -14.67 14.50
N GLY A 279 6.55 -15.35 13.72
CA GLY A 279 5.82 -16.56 14.12
C GLY A 279 4.57 -16.28 14.97
N SER A 280 4.21 -15.01 15.15
CA SER A 280 3.01 -14.60 15.90
C SER A 280 2.40 -13.35 15.24
N ARG A 281 1.07 -13.24 15.33
CA ARG A 281 0.39 -11.95 15.05
C ARG A 281 0.35 -11.15 16.34
N ALA A 282 0.54 -9.84 16.27
CA ALA A 282 0.16 -8.99 17.39
C ALA A 282 -1.32 -9.20 17.68
N GLU A 283 -1.68 -9.48 18.93
CA GLU A 283 -3.07 -9.34 19.34
C GLU A 283 -3.43 -7.86 19.13
N VAL A 284 -4.23 -7.57 18.12
CA VAL A 284 -4.86 -6.27 17.98
C VAL A 284 -5.78 -6.16 19.20
N GLU A 285 -5.33 -5.48 20.26
CA GLU A 285 -6.28 -5.05 21.27
C GLU A 285 -7.35 -4.26 20.51
N PRO A 286 -8.61 -4.70 20.52
CA PRO A 286 -9.66 -3.95 19.83
C PRO A 286 -9.62 -2.56 20.43
N ASP A 287 -9.47 -1.55 19.57
CA ASP A 287 -9.44 -0.14 19.97
C ASP A 287 -10.70 0.10 20.82
N ARG A 288 -10.52 0.10 22.14
CA ARG A 288 -11.61 0.25 23.10
C ARG A 288 -12.01 1.71 23.07
N VAL A 289 -12.78 2.06 22.04
CA VAL A 289 -13.43 3.36 21.99
C VAL A 289 -14.43 3.40 23.16
N LEU A 290 -14.15 4.23 24.16
CA LEU A 290 -15.11 4.52 25.20
C LEU A 290 -16.26 5.28 24.55
N ALA A 291 -17.29 4.55 24.13
CA ALA A 291 -18.49 5.13 23.53
C ALA A 291 -19.52 5.38 24.63
N THR A 292 -19.94 6.63 24.78
CA THR A 292 -21.13 6.96 25.58
C THR A 292 -22.36 6.86 24.69
N VAL A 293 -23.19 5.87 24.95
CA VAL A 293 -24.49 5.73 24.26
C VAL A 293 -25.55 6.45 25.08
N MET A 294 -26.15 7.49 24.50
CA MET A 294 -27.23 8.23 25.11
C MET A 294 -28.55 7.89 24.42
N PHE A 295 -29.53 7.48 25.22
CA PHE A 295 -30.91 7.30 24.77
C PHE A 295 -31.73 8.47 25.24
N SER A 296 -32.48 9.09 24.35
CA SER A 296 -33.49 10.10 24.72
C SER A 296 -34.87 9.68 24.22
N ASP A 297 -35.91 9.88 25.02
CA ASP A 297 -37.27 9.62 24.63
C ASP A 297 -38.15 10.83 25.02
N ILE A 298 -39.22 11.05 24.23
CA ILE A 298 -40.20 12.08 24.53
C ILE A 298 -41.27 11.47 25.44
N VAL A 299 -41.35 11.97 26.65
CA VAL A 299 -42.31 11.51 27.65
C VAL A 299 -43.75 11.53 27.06
N ASP A 300 -44.45 10.41 27.22
CA ASP A 300 -45.82 10.23 26.67
C ASP A 300 -45.93 10.42 25.14
N SER A 301 -44.88 10.07 24.38
CA SER A 301 -44.79 10.27 22.93
C SER A 301 -46.02 9.78 22.15
N THR A 302 -46.51 8.59 22.48
CA THR A 302 -47.68 8.00 21.83
C THR A 302 -48.96 8.83 22.07
N ARG A 303 -49.18 9.31 23.28
CA ARG A 303 -50.31 10.16 23.62
C ARG A 303 -50.21 11.52 22.94
N GLN A 304 -49.08 12.15 22.99
CA GLN A 304 -48.83 13.45 22.37
C GLN A 304 -49.01 13.38 20.83
N ALA A 305 -48.52 12.33 20.20
CA ALA A 305 -48.70 12.11 18.76
C ALA A 305 -50.19 11.99 18.39
N SER A 306 -50.96 11.24 19.20
CA SER A 306 -52.41 11.07 18.96
C SER A 306 -53.20 12.35 19.16
N GLU A 307 -52.81 13.19 20.14
CA GLU A 307 -53.51 14.45 20.45
C GLU A 307 -53.17 15.59 19.49
N MET A 308 -51.93 15.65 18.97
CA MET A 308 -51.44 16.75 18.10
C MET A 308 -51.66 16.49 16.61
N GLY A 309 -51.81 15.26 16.18
CA GLY A 309 -51.85 14.83 14.79
C GLY A 309 -50.48 14.84 14.10
N ASP A 310 -50.36 14.08 13.04
CA ASP A 310 -49.06 13.72 12.39
C ASP A 310 -48.18 14.91 12.04
N ARG A 311 -48.71 15.97 11.46
CA ARG A 311 -47.93 17.13 11.02
C ARG A 311 -47.30 17.91 12.19
N ARG A 312 -48.04 18.07 13.29
CA ARG A 312 -47.49 18.77 14.47
C ARG A 312 -46.54 17.90 15.25
N TRP A 313 -46.79 16.60 15.27
CA TRP A 313 -45.90 15.64 15.87
C TRP A 313 -44.56 15.59 15.15
N GLN A 314 -44.57 15.59 13.83
CA GLN A 314 -43.35 15.60 13.03
C GLN A 314 -42.52 16.88 13.26
N ALA A 315 -43.14 18.05 13.31
CA ALA A 315 -42.45 19.29 13.64
C ALA A 315 -41.82 19.28 15.06
N ARG A 316 -42.45 18.59 16.02
CA ARG A 316 -41.90 18.44 17.37
C ARG A 316 -40.73 17.47 17.42
N LEU A 317 -40.74 16.43 16.65
CA LEU A 317 -39.61 15.52 16.47
C LEU A 317 -38.40 16.23 15.84
N GLU A 318 -38.63 17.02 14.81
CA GLU A 318 -37.59 17.84 14.15
C GLU A 318 -37.00 18.86 15.12
N GLN A 319 -37.83 19.51 15.95
CA GLN A 319 -37.36 20.44 16.98
C GLN A 319 -36.51 19.73 18.05
N HIS A 320 -36.91 18.56 18.49
CA HIS A 320 -36.19 17.73 19.44
C HIS A 320 -34.81 17.34 18.88
N ASP A 321 -34.77 16.84 17.62
CA ASP A 321 -33.55 16.48 16.94
C ASP A 321 -32.59 17.70 16.75
N HIS A 322 -33.16 18.84 16.41
CA HIS A 322 -32.42 20.09 16.29
C HIS A 322 -31.78 20.52 17.62
N ILE A 323 -32.51 20.44 18.73
CA ILE A 323 -31.97 20.79 20.06
C ILE A 323 -30.77 19.88 20.39
N PHE A 324 -30.91 18.57 20.16
CA PHE A 324 -29.86 17.61 20.39
C PHE A 324 -28.61 17.91 19.55
N ARG A 325 -28.79 18.14 18.26
CA ARG A 325 -27.69 18.46 17.33
C ARG A 325 -26.98 19.77 17.68
N THR A 326 -27.72 20.74 18.25
CA THR A 326 -27.16 22.03 18.61
C THR A 326 -26.43 21.98 19.96
N ALA A 327 -26.87 21.10 20.86
CA ALA A 327 -26.30 20.97 22.21
C ALA A 327 -25.01 20.11 22.24
N MET A 328 -24.72 19.35 21.19
CA MET A 328 -23.54 18.48 21.11
C MET A 328 -22.58 18.92 20.00
N PRO A 329 -21.24 18.89 20.22
CA PRO A 329 -20.27 19.27 19.19
C PRO A 329 -20.32 18.31 18.00
N ALA A 330 -20.09 18.86 16.79
CA ALA A 330 -20.25 18.21 15.49
C ALA A 330 -19.37 16.95 15.26
N THR A 331 -18.38 16.68 16.09
CA THR A 331 -17.44 15.54 16.00
C THR A 331 -17.98 14.25 16.61
N ALA A 332 -19.21 14.24 17.11
CA ALA A 332 -19.74 13.15 17.96
C ALA A 332 -20.88 12.32 17.33
N TRP A 333 -21.22 12.49 16.04
CA TRP A 333 -22.43 11.88 15.49
C TRP A 333 -22.17 10.73 14.52
N MET A 334 -22.59 9.52 14.86
CA MET A 334 -22.85 8.44 13.88
C MET A 334 -24.36 8.14 13.89
N ASN A 335 -25.02 8.31 12.75
CA ASN A 335 -26.43 7.99 12.58
C ASN A 335 -26.62 6.49 12.38
N ALA A 336 -27.35 5.82 13.26
CA ALA A 336 -27.84 4.48 13.01
C ALA A 336 -29.16 4.55 12.21
N HIS A 337 -29.09 4.15 10.96
CA HIS A 337 -30.14 3.84 9.96
C HIS A 337 -31.41 4.69 9.89
N PRO A 338 -31.80 5.20 8.69
CA PRO A 338 -32.96 6.09 8.48
C PRO A 338 -34.34 5.47 8.69
N SER A 339 -34.44 4.18 8.98
CA SER A 339 -35.73 3.49 9.18
C SER A 339 -36.16 3.27 10.63
N ARG A 340 -35.40 3.78 11.63
CA ARG A 340 -35.78 3.75 13.05
C ARG A 340 -35.58 5.12 13.69
N PRO A 341 -36.61 5.93 13.88
CA PRO A 341 -36.49 7.34 14.25
C PRO A 341 -36.05 7.64 15.71
N PHE A 342 -35.66 6.66 16.51
CA PHE A 342 -35.45 6.85 17.95
C PHE A 342 -34.17 6.30 18.52
N LEU A 343 -33.16 5.98 17.69
CA LEU A 343 -31.82 5.55 18.18
C LEU A 343 -30.76 6.54 17.71
N HIS A 344 -30.27 7.38 18.62
CA HIS A 344 -29.08 8.21 18.41
C HIS A 344 -27.89 7.57 19.11
N LEU A 345 -26.90 7.14 18.35
CA LEU A 345 -25.60 6.71 18.88
C LEU A 345 -24.65 7.91 18.81
N SER A 346 -24.14 8.36 19.94
CA SER A 346 -23.11 9.38 20.01
C SER A 346 -21.82 8.74 20.50
N VAL A 347 -20.77 8.81 19.70
CA VAL A 347 -19.42 8.40 20.09
C VAL A 347 -18.65 9.67 20.49
N VAL A 348 -18.27 9.78 21.73
CA VAL A 348 -17.36 10.84 22.23
C VAL A 348 -15.96 10.25 22.26
N GLN A 349 -15.11 10.64 21.32
CA GLN A 349 -13.66 10.39 21.45
C GLN A 349 -13.10 11.36 22.51
N SER A 350 -12.57 10.82 23.59
CA SER A 350 -11.74 11.60 24.50
C SER A 350 -10.37 11.78 23.86
N SER A 351 -9.96 13.02 23.67
CA SER A 351 -8.63 13.46 23.31
C SER A 351 -7.58 13.05 24.34
#